data_681d232e2b092c843f1abdb9fb9ef917
#
_entry.id   681d232e2b092c843f1abdb9fb9ef917
#
_cell.length_a   1.000
_cell.length_b   1.000
_cell.length_c   1.000
_cell.angle_alpha   90.00
_cell.angle_beta   90.00
_cell.angle_gamma   90.00
#
_symmetry.space_group_name_H-M   'P 1'
#
loop_
_entity.id
_entity.type
_entity.pdbx_description
1 polymer ?
#
loop_
_entity_poly.entity_id
_entity_poly.type
_entity_poly.pdbx_seq_one_letter_code
_entity_poly.pdbx_strand_id
1 'polypeptide(L)'
;MDNVTKLNLIKPGETDPAIEHDKEKIRRILLDVQDKVDTETLRTLVLVAITDDGSVVQGRHVLGNYHSLLGGLSRSAYIVNQLLDGVNNASEQEY
;
A
#
# COMPACT_ATOMS: atom_id res chain seq x y z
N MET A 1 26.97 -16.61 -13.74
CA MET A 1 26.43 -16.12 -13.41
C MET A 1 26.39 -15.60 -12.97
N ASP A 2 26.41 -15.57 -13.09
CA ASP A 2 26.02 -15.07 -12.59
C ASP A 2 25.87 -14.32 -12.51
N ASN A 3 25.43 -14.11 -13.10
CA ASN A 3 24.85 -13.40 -12.97
C ASN A 3 24.52 -12.91 -12.96
N VAL A 4 24.63 -13.11 -13.41
CA VAL A 4 23.93 -12.74 -13.29
C VAL A 4 23.74 -12.14 -13.03
N THR A 5 23.93 -12.36 -13.24
CA THR A 5 23.42 -11.81 -12.81
C THR A 5 23.43 -11.00 -12.20
N LYS A 6 23.51 -10.60 -12.49
CA LYS A 6 23.40 -9.81 -11.64
C LYS A 6 22.29 -9.32 -11.20
N LEU A 7 21.66 -9.36 -11.92
CA LEU A 7 20.41 -9.06 -11.67
C LEU A 7 19.84 -9.96 -10.76
N ASN A 8 20.26 -11.05 -10.79
CA ASN A 8 19.82 -12.03 -9.96
C ASN A 8 20.71 -12.26 -8.85
N LEU A 9 21.07 -11.20 -8.21
CA LEU A 9 21.96 -11.28 -7.12
C LEU A 9 21.29 -11.65 -5.83
N ILE A 10 19.94 -11.68 -5.81
CA ILE A 10 19.20 -12.12 -4.64
C ILE A 10 19.20 -13.63 -4.63
N LYS A 11 19.74 -14.21 -3.57
CA LYS A 11 19.83 -15.65 -3.45
C LYS A 11 18.48 -16.22 -3.05
N PRO A 12 18.25 -17.51 -3.26
CA PRO A 12 17.02 -18.13 -2.78
C PRO A 12 16.87 -17.91 -1.29
N GLY A 13 15.69 -17.43 -0.89
CA GLY A 13 15.42 -17.14 0.50
C GLY A 13 15.78 -15.76 0.95
N GLU A 14 16.50 -15.00 0.12
CA GLU A 14 16.82 -13.62 0.46
C GLU A 14 15.84 -12.69 -0.21
N THR A 15 15.68 -11.50 0.34
CA THR A 15 14.76 -10.50 -0.19
C THR A 15 15.53 -9.23 -0.47
N ASP A 16 15.19 -8.58 -1.57
CA ASP A 16 15.73 -7.27 -1.92
C ASP A 16 15.48 -6.32 -0.75
N PRO A 17 16.51 -5.59 -0.27
CA PRO A 17 16.32 -4.67 0.86
C PRO A 17 15.24 -3.62 0.64
N ALA A 18 15.08 -3.15 -0.60
CA ALA A 18 14.04 -2.16 -0.88
C ALA A 18 12.64 -2.77 -0.72
N ILE A 19 12.47 -4.00 -1.16
CA ILE A 19 11.21 -4.71 -1.01
C ILE A 19 10.94 -4.99 0.46
N GLU A 20 11.96 -5.39 1.22
CA GLU A 20 11.78 -5.63 2.65
C GLU A 20 11.41 -4.36 3.39
N HIS A 21 11.97 -3.23 2.98
CA HIS A 21 11.64 -1.95 3.58
C HIS A 21 10.16 -1.60 3.35
N ASP A 22 9.67 -1.83 2.14
CA ASP A 22 8.26 -1.59 1.81
C ASP A 22 7.35 -2.51 2.59
N LYS A 23 7.71 -3.79 2.70
CA LYS A 23 6.93 -4.75 3.46
C LYS A 23 6.85 -4.35 4.92
N GLU A 24 7.94 -3.84 5.47
CA GLU A 24 7.96 -3.42 6.86
C GLU A 24 7.02 -2.26 7.10
N LYS A 25 6.98 -1.30 6.20
CA LYS A 25 6.07 -0.16 6.31
C LYS A 25 4.62 -0.63 6.27
N ILE A 26 4.31 -1.55 5.36
CA ILE A 26 2.95 -2.07 5.24
C ILE A 26 2.58 -2.88 6.49
N ARG A 27 3.50 -3.69 7.00
CA ARG A 27 3.25 -4.45 8.23
C ARG A 27 2.92 -3.55 9.40
N ARG A 28 3.59 -2.41 9.50
CA ARG A 28 3.31 -1.47 10.58
C ARG A 28 1.90 -0.92 10.51
N ILE A 29 1.44 -0.61 9.30
CA ILE A 29 0.07 -0.14 9.11
C ILE A 29 -0.91 -1.23 9.52
N LEU A 30 -0.67 -2.47 9.09
CA LEU A 30 -1.55 -3.58 9.40
C LEU A 30 -1.57 -3.88 10.91
N LEU A 31 -0.42 -3.79 11.57
CA LEU A 31 -0.35 -4.00 13.01
C LEU A 31 -1.11 -2.92 13.76
N ASP A 32 -1.02 -1.67 13.30
CA ASP A 32 -1.75 -0.58 13.92
C ASP A 32 -3.25 -0.80 13.80
N VAL A 33 -3.71 -1.23 12.62
CA VAL A 33 -5.13 -1.52 12.41
C VAL A 33 -5.57 -2.69 13.28
N GLN A 34 -4.74 -3.74 13.37
CA GLN A 34 -5.06 -4.88 14.19
C GLN A 34 -5.16 -4.50 15.66
N ASP A 35 -4.27 -3.64 16.13
CA ASP A 35 -4.31 -3.15 17.49
C ASP A 35 -5.64 -2.43 17.76
N LYS A 36 -6.11 -1.65 16.82
CA LYS A 36 -7.37 -0.94 16.97
C LYS A 36 -8.57 -1.88 16.95
N VAL A 37 -8.49 -2.96 16.21
CA VAL A 37 -9.53 -4.00 16.26
C VAL A 37 -9.62 -4.55 17.68
N ASP A 38 -8.48 -4.79 18.31
CA ASP A 38 -8.44 -5.42 19.62
C ASP A 38 -8.76 -4.47 20.76
N THR A 39 -8.35 -3.21 20.64
CA THR A 39 -8.47 -2.27 21.77
C THR A 39 -9.57 -1.24 21.60
N GLU A 40 -9.97 -0.89 20.38
CA GLU A 40 -10.90 0.21 20.15
C GLU A 40 -12.16 -0.21 19.39
N THR A 41 -12.35 -1.49 19.20
CA THR A 41 -13.55 -2.02 18.53
C THR A 41 -13.76 -1.41 17.15
N LEU A 42 -12.79 -1.65 16.28
CA LEU A 42 -12.92 -1.27 14.89
C LEU A 42 -14.03 -2.10 14.25
N ARG A 43 -15.01 -1.49 13.62
CA ARG A 43 -16.17 -2.21 13.09
C ARG A 43 -16.33 -2.08 11.58
N THR A 44 -15.66 -1.15 10.97
CA THR A 44 -15.75 -0.93 9.52
C THR A 44 -14.35 -0.81 8.95
N LEU A 45 -14.08 -1.57 7.90
CA LEU A 45 -12.77 -1.56 7.27
C LEU A 45 -12.92 -1.76 5.77
N VAL A 46 -12.22 -0.97 5.00
CA VAL A 46 -12.05 -1.18 3.57
C VAL A 46 -10.57 -1.19 3.29
N LEU A 47 -10.12 -2.19 2.57
CA LEU A 47 -8.71 -2.34 2.25
C LEU A 47 -8.54 -2.52 0.76
N VAL A 48 -7.59 -1.81 0.19
CA VAL A 48 -7.16 -2.00 -1.21
C VAL A 48 -5.65 -2.09 -1.19
N ALA A 49 -5.12 -3.12 -1.79
CA ALA A 49 -3.68 -3.31 -1.86
C ALA A 49 -3.31 -3.75 -3.27
N ILE A 50 -2.08 -3.44 -3.67
CA ILE A 50 -1.59 -3.78 -5.00
C ILE A 50 -0.31 -4.60 -4.81
N THR A 51 -0.25 -5.75 -5.46
CA THR A 51 0.96 -6.58 -5.44
C THR A 51 1.93 -6.04 -6.49
N ASP A 52 3.17 -6.55 -6.50
CA ASP A 52 4.16 -6.00 -7.41
C ASP A 52 3.90 -6.40 -8.86
N ASP A 53 3.05 -7.38 -9.12
CA ASP A 53 2.66 -7.71 -10.49
C ASP A 53 1.41 -6.93 -10.92
N GLY A 54 0.93 -6.00 -10.09
CA GLY A 54 -0.22 -5.18 -10.43
C GLY A 54 -1.57 -5.78 -10.04
N SER A 55 -1.57 -6.94 -9.39
CA SER A 55 -2.83 -7.53 -8.95
C SER A 55 -3.42 -6.72 -7.79
N VAL A 56 -4.74 -6.60 -7.78
CA VAL A 56 -5.45 -5.85 -6.76
C VAL A 56 -6.01 -6.81 -5.72
N VAL A 57 -5.70 -6.53 -4.46
CA VAL A 57 -6.25 -7.26 -3.32
C VAL A 57 -7.23 -6.34 -2.62
N GLN A 58 -8.45 -6.79 -2.42
CA GLN A 58 -9.46 -5.96 -1.78
C GLN A 58 -10.12 -6.74 -0.66
N GLY A 59 -10.45 -6.03 0.39
CA GLY A 59 -11.21 -6.60 1.49
C GLY A 59 -12.10 -5.51 2.06
N ARG A 60 -13.29 -5.90 2.52
CA ARG A 60 -14.17 -4.92 3.15
C ARG A 60 -15.13 -5.59 4.10
N HIS A 61 -15.37 -4.88 5.19
CA HIS A 61 -16.45 -5.20 6.11
C HIS A 61 -17.01 -3.86 6.56
N VAL A 62 -18.25 -3.57 6.16
CA VAL A 62 -18.83 -2.26 6.39
C VAL A 62 -20.07 -2.41 7.25
N LEU A 63 -20.08 -1.71 8.38
CA LEU A 63 -21.17 -1.80 9.33
C LEU A 63 -21.49 -0.41 9.85
N GLY A 64 -22.31 0.31 9.14
CA GLY A 64 -22.71 1.66 9.54
C GLY A 64 -21.63 2.69 9.25
N ASN A 65 -21.90 3.92 9.69
CA ASN A 65 -20.99 5.06 9.53
C ASN A 65 -20.55 5.30 8.10
N TYR A 66 -21.50 5.18 7.18
CA TYR A 66 -21.16 5.25 5.75
C TYR A 66 -20.57 6.60 5.34
N HIS A 67 -21.08 7.69 5.95
CA HIS A 67 -20.58 9.02 5.60
C HIS A 67 -19.11 9.19 6.01
N SER A 68 -18.76 8.71 7.20
CA SER A 68 -17.37 8.77 7.66
C SER A 68 -16.47 7.93 6.80
N LEU A 69 -16.95 6.75 6.41
CA LEU A 69 -16.18 5.86 5.53
C LEU A 69 -15.96 6.51 4.18
N LEU A 70 -17.02 7.08 3.59
CA LEU A 70 -16.90 7.76 2.29
C LEU A 70 -15.96 8.95 2.37
N GLY A 71 -15.99 9.69 3.50
CA GLY A 71 -15.06 10.80 3.71
C GLY A 71 -13.61 10.33 3.73
N GLY A 72 -13.35 9.23 4.44
CA GLY A 72 -12.01 8.67 4.50
C GLY A 72 -11.54 8.17 3.13
N LEU A 73 -12.42 7.48 2.41
CA LEU A 73 -12.08 6.99 1.07
C LEU A 73 -11.82 8.14 0.11
N SER A 74 -12.64 9.20 0.17
CA SER A 74 -12.47 10.36 -0.69
C SER A 74 -11.16 11.06 -0.41
N ARG A 75 -10.80 11.19 0.87
CA ARG A 75 -9.54 11.83 1.22
C ARG A 75 -8.36 11.00 0.74
N SER A 76 -8.43 9.69 0.90
CA SER A 76 -7.36 8.81 0.41
C SER A 76 -7.22 8.90 -1.11
N ALA A 77 -8.36 8.93 -1.82
CA ALA A 77 -8.34 9.08 -3.27
C ALA A 77 -7.73 10.42 -3.67
N TYR A 78 -8.05 11.47 -2.94
CA TYR A 78 -7.48 12.79 -3.21
C TYR A 78 -5.95 12.78 -3.05
N ILE A 79 -5.46 12.15 -1.99
CA ILE A 79 -4.02 12.05 -1.74
C ILE A 79 -3.34 11.27 -2.85
N VAL A 80 -3.92 10.14 -3.27
CA VAL A 80 -3.36 9.33 -4.34
C VAL A 80 -3.34 10.12 -5.65
N ASN A 81 -4.41 10.88 -5.91
CA ASN A 81 -4.45 11.72 -7.11
C ASN A 81 -3.38 12.79 -7.09
N GLN A 82 -3.09 13.37 -5.92
CA GLN A 82 -2.00 14.33 -5.82
C GLN A 82 -0.66 13.69 -6.12
N LEU A 83 -0.45 12.46 -5.65
CA LEU A 83 0.78 11.73 -5.96
C LEU A 83 0.90 11.47 -7.45
N LEU A 84 -0.21 11.09 -8.08
CA LEU A 84 -0.23 10.85 -9.51
C LEU A 84 0.07 12.14 -10.28
N ASP A 85 -0.54 13.25 -9.88
CA ASP A 85 -0.32 14.54 -10.52
C ASP A 85 1.15 14.96 -10.38
N GLY A 86 1.75 14.70 -9.22
CA GLY A 86 3.16 15.00 -9.02
C GLY A 86 4.05 14.22 -9.97
N VAL A 87 3.75 12.96 -10.18
CA VAL A 87 4.51 12.13 -11.13
C VAL A 87 4.33 12.67 -12.55
N ASN A 88 3.08 12.99 -12.93
CA ASN A 88 2.80 13.52 -14.27
C ASN A 88 3.49 14.87 -14.48
N ASN A 89 3.42 15.73 -13.48
CA ASN A 89 4.05 17.03 -13.58
C ASN A 89 5.57 16.92 -13.71
N ALA A 90 6.15 15.99 -12.96
CA ALA A 90 7.59 15.78 -13.05
C ALA A 90 7.97 15.30 -14.45
N SER A 91 7.17 14.43 -15.04
CA SER A 91 7.41 13.98 -16.41
C SER A 91 7.32 15.14 -17.38
N GLU A 92 6.32 15.99 -17.22
CA GLU A 92 6.13 17.13 -18.09
C GLU A 92 7.28 18.11 -17.99
N GLN A 93 7.82 18.26 -16.80
CA GLN A 93 8.92 19.20 -16.59
C GLN A 93 10.20 18.75 -17.25
N GLU A 94 10.27 17.51 -17.63
CA GLU A 94 11.46 17.01 -18.31
C GLU A 94 11.52 17.47 -19.76
N TYR A 95 10.43 17.96 -20.29
CA TYR A 95 10.44 18.46 -21.64
C TYR A 95 10.88 19.91 -21.67
#